data_ee9b4af4ad384f7bc43374df21f3b77a
#
_entry.id   ee9b4af4ad384f7bc43374df21f3b77a
#
_cell.length_a   1.000
_cell.length_b   1.000
_cell.length_c   1.000
_cell.angle_alpha   90.00
_cell.angle_beta   90.00
_cell.angle_gamma   90.00
#
_symmetry.space_group_name_H-M   'P 1'
#
loop_
_entity.id
_entity.type
_entity.pdbx_description
1 polymer ?
#
loop_
_entity_poly.entity_id
_entity_poly.type
_entity_poly.pdbx_seq_one_letter_code
_entity_poly.pdbx_strand_id
1 'polypeptide(L)'
;IADYEKSPTIVLYPNPAADYFTLNETTSKVQIFSITGQLVKSFDANKSAGSQFSVSDLNQGLYIVKAFDENNEMKVLKLLKN
;
A
#
# COMPACT_ATOMS: atom_id res chain seq x y z
N ILE A 1 20.50 -15.32 14.63
CA ILE A 1 20.38 -15.03 14.25
C ILE A 1 19.79 -14.38 13.49
N ALA A 2 19.72 -14.08 13.22
CA ALA A 2 19.26 -13.26 12.50
C ALA A 2 18.54 -13.54 11.46
N ASP A 3 17.64 -14.09 11.44
CA ASP A 3 16.96 -14.38 10.37
C ASP A 3 15.84 -13.64 10.19
N TYR A 4 15.51 -12.81 11.02
CA TYR A 4 14.40 -12.05 10.86
C TYR A 4 14.39 -11.29 9.62
N GLU A 5 15.45 -11.09 9.07
CA GLU A 5 15.39 -10.28 7.95
C GLU A 5 15.02 -11.00 6.77
N LYS A 6 14.68 -12.19 6.85
CA LYS A 6 14.31 -12.88 5.72
C LYS A 6 13.05 -12.42 5.16
N SER A 7 12.16 -11.84 5.88
CA SER A 7 10.94 -11.35 5.30
C SER A 7 11.24 -10.22 4.36
N PRO A 8 10.85 -10.31 3.12
CA PRO A 8 11.07 -9.22 2.20
C PRO A 8 10.32 -8.00 2.69
N THR A 9 10.94 -6.87 2.57
CA THR A 9 10.31 -5.62 2.92
C THR A 9 9.46 -5.16 1.74
N ILE A 10 8.19 -4.92 2.01
CA ILE A 10 7.32 -4.39 0.97
C ILE A 10 7.59 -2.89 0.83
N VAL A 11 7.68 -2.42 -0.38
CA VAL A 11 8.01 -1.04 -0.67
C VAL A 11 6.91 -0.42 -1.50
N LEU A 12 6.53 0.80 -1.14
CA LEU A 12 5.52 1.58 -1.84
C LEU A 12 6.22 2.73 -2.52
N TYR A 13 6.00 2.88 -3.84
CA TYR A 13 6.64 3.95 -4.60
C TYR A 13 5.79 4.37 -5.77
N PRO A 14 5.92 5.59 -6.22
CA PRO A 14 6.70 6.67 -5.64
C PRO A 14 6.04 7.19 -4.37
N ASN A 15 6.84 7.75 -3.49
CA ASN A 15 6.34 8.30 -2.24
C ASN A 15 7.14 9.55 -1.95
N PRO A 16 6.58 10.73 -2.19
CA PRO A 16 5.15 11.03 -2.35
C PRO A 16 4.59 10.57 -3.69
N ALA A 17 3.32 10.23 -3.70
CA ALA A 17 2.62 9.79 -4.89
C ALA A 17 1.75 10.92 -5.43
N ALA A 18 1.66 11.03 -6.74
CA ALA A 18 0.78 12.01 -7.36
C ALA A 18 -0.49 11.34 -7.86
N ASP A 19 -0.39 10.53 -8.88
CA ASP A 19 -1.56 9.89 -9.48
C ASP A 19 -1.72 8.45 -9.06
N TYR A 20 -0.63 7.77 -8.73
CA TYR A 20 -0.69 6.36 -8.37
C TYR A 20 0.52 6.00 -7.52
N PHE A 21 0.43 4.85 -6.89
CA PHE A 21 1.60 4.26 -6.27
C PHE A 21 1.67 2.79 -6.70
N THR A 22 2.82 2.20 -6.47
CA THR A 22 3.08 0.82 -6.84
C THR A 22 3.62 0.10 -5.63
N LEU A 23 3.30 -1.18 -5.51
CA LEU A 23 3.88 -2.04 -4.49
C LEU A 23 4.76 -3.06 -5.17
N ASN A 24 5.85 -3.41 -4.53
CA ASN A 24 6.83 -4.32 -5.13
C ASN A 24 6.51 -5.79 -4.85
N GLU A 25 5.35 -6.07 -4.30
CA GLU A 25 4.93 -7.44 -4.00
C GLU A 25 3.51 -7.68 -4.48
N THR A 26 3.19 -8.95 -4.70
CA THR A 26 1.83 -9.33 -5.04
C THR A 26 0.93 -9.16 -3.82
N THR A 27 -0.23 -8.56 -4.02
CA THR A 27 -1.18 -8.33 -2.94
C THR A 27 -2.53 -8.88 -3.31
N SER A 28 -3.28 -9.33 -2.32
CA SER A 28 -4.64 -9.80 -2.54
C SER A 28 -5.65 -8.70 -2.26
N LYS A 29 -5.29 -7.73 -1.46
CA LYS A 29 -6.17 -6.62 -1.12
C LYS A 29 -5.33 -5.46 -0.61
N VAL A 30 -5.75 -4.25 -0.95
CA VAL A 30 -5.08 -3.05 -0.45
C VAL A 30 -6.16 -2.07 0.01
N GLN A 31 -5.99 -1.54 1.20
CA GLN A 31 -6.94 -0.57 1.75
C GLN A 31 -6.18 0.69 2.14
N ILE A 32 -6.77 1.84 1.86
CA ILE A 32 -6.16 3.13 2.18
C ILE A 32 -7.05 3.85 3.18
N PHE A 33 -6.44 4.27 4.28
CA PHE A 33 -7.14 4.94 5.36
C PHE A 33 -6.59 6.34 5.55
N SER A 34 -7.47 7.26 5.95
CA SER A 34 -7.01 8.57 6.37
C SER A 34 -6.28 8.44 7.70
N ILE A 35 -5.59 9.48 8.12
CA ILE A 35 -4.87 9.42 9.38
C ILE A 35 -5.82 9.35 10.57
N THR A 36 -7.10 9.65 10.37
CA THR A 36 -8.09 9.50 11.44
C THR A 36 -8.66 8.09 11.50
N GLY A 37 -8.22 7.20 10.59
CA GLY A 37 -8.67 5.82 10.62
C GLY A 37 -9.84 5.50 9.72
N GLN A 38 -10.27 6.44 8.91
CA GLN A 38 -11.42 6.23 8.04
C GLN A 38 -10.97 5.62 6.71
N LEU A 39 -11.64 4.57 6.28
CA LEU A 39 -11.33 3.95 4.99
C LEU A 39 -11.76 4.89 3.87
N VAL A 40 -10.82 5.26 3.02
CA VAL A 40 -11.11 6.18 1.92
C VAL A 40 -11.05 5.48 0.57
N LYS A 41 -10.36 4.35 0.45
CA LYS A 41 -10.26 3.66 -0.81
C LYS A 41 -9.87 2.20 -0.56
N SER A 42 -10.38 1.30 -1.39
CA SER A 42 -10.11 -0.11 -1.24
C SER A 42 -9.92 -0.75 -2.62
N PHE A 43 -8.96 -1.66 -2.71
CA PHE A 43 -8.71 -2.43 -3.91
C PHE A 43 -8.82 -3.89 -3.52
N ASP A 44 -9.93 -4.52 -3.88
CA ASP A 44 -10.25 -5.87 -3.41
C ASP A 44 -9.96 -6.93 -4.45
N ALA A 45 -8.93 -6.75 -5.24
CA ALA A 45 -8.57 -7.71 -6.27
C ALA A 45 -7.09 -8.04 -6.16
N ASN A 46 -6.72 -9.23 -6.59
CA ASN A 46 -5.33 -9.62 -6.62
C ASN A 46 -4.57 -8.74 -7.59
N LYS A 47 -3.43 -8.25 -7.16
CA LYS A 47 -2.56 -7.41 -7.97
C LYS A 47 -1.15 -7.94 -7.89
N SER A 48 -0.55 -8.18 -9.04
CA SER A 48 0.83 -8.65 -9.04
C SER A 48 1.79 -7.53 -8.70
N ALA A 49 3.00 -7.92 -8.33
CA ALA A 49 4.05 -6.96 -8.02
C ALA A 49 4.21 -6.00 -9.20
N GLY A 50 4.32 -4.73 -8.89
CA GLY A 50 4.46 -3.71 -9.93
C GLY A 50 3.17 -3.12 -10.43
N SER A 51 2.02 -3.60 -9.96
CA SER A 51 0.75 -3.02 -10.38
C SER A 51 0.58 -1.63 -9.79
N GLN A 52 -0.12 -0.78 -10.53
CA GLN A 52 -0.37 0.59 -10.11
C GLN A 52 -1.71 0.69 -9.40
N PHE A 53 -1.71 1.46 -8.31
CA PHE A 53 -2.93 1.70 -7.54
C PHE A 53 -3.24 3.19 -7.68
N SER A 54 -4.35 3.52 -8.31
CA SER A 54 -4.70 4.90 -8.61
C SER A 54 -5.16 5.62 -7.35
N VAL A 55 -4.56 6.77 -7.10
CA VAL A 55 -4.95 7.62 -5.97
C VAL A 55 -5.16 9.06 -6.43
N SER A 56 -5.37 9.24 -7.74
CA SER A 56 -5.50 10.58 -8.29
C SER A 56 -6.70 11.33 -7.72
N ASP A 57 -7.69 10.61 -7.21
CA ASP A 57 -8.87 11.24 -6.64
C ASP A 57 -8.76 11.51 -5.15
N LEU A 58 -7.62 11.23 -4.54
CA LEU A 58 -7.44 11.51 -3.11
C LEU A 58 -6.88 12.91 -2.92
N ASN A 59 -7.29 13.54 -1.84
CA ASN A 59 -6.76 14.84 -1.49
C ASN A 59 -5.31 14.72 -1.04
N GLN A 60 -4.60 15.82 -1.16
CA GLN A 60 -3.23 15.91 -0.70
C GLN A 60 -3.16 15.62 0.80
N GLY A 61 -2.20 14.83 1.21
CA GLY A 61 -2.05 14.55 2.63
C GLY A 61 -1.43 13.19 2.90
N LEU A 62 -1.39 12.84 4.17
CA LEU A 62 -0.79 11.58 4.62
C LEU A 62 -1.87 10.53 4.82
N TYR A 63 -1.61 9.34 4.32
CA TYR A 63 -2.54 8.22 4.41
C TYR A 63 -1.84 6.98 4.93
N ILE A 64 -2.62 6.05 5.43
CA ILE A 64 -2.12 4.76 5.89
C ILE A 64 -2.60 3.71 4.90
N VAL A 65 -1.68 2.91 4.39
CA VAL A 65 -1.99 1.85 3.44
C VAL A 65 -1.83 0.52 4.13
N LYS A 66 -2.87 -0.30 4.08
CA LYS A 66 -2.80 -1.67 4.59
C LYS A 66 -2.82 -2.61 3.40
N ALA A 67 -1.74 -3.33 3.20
CA ALA A 67 -1.60 -4.25 2.10
C ALA A 67 -1.61 -5.68 2.62
N PHE A 68 -2.43 -6.52 2.01
CA PHE A 68 -2.56 -7.93 2.40
C PHE A 68 -1.93 -8.78 1.32
N ASP A 69 -1.02 -9.65 1.70
CA ASP A 69 -0.37 -10.52 0.73
C ASP A 69 -1.19 -11.80 0.50
N GLU A 70 -0.64 -12.72 -0.27
CA GLU A 70 -1.36 -13.94 -0.62
C GLU A 70 -1.63 -14.83 0.58
N ASN A 71 -0.86 -14.69 1.62
CA ASN A 71 -1.06 -15.45 2.83
C ASN A 71 -1.95 -14.71 3.81
N ASN A 72 -2.56 -13.62 3.36
CA ASN A 72 -3.44 -12.81 4.18
C ASN A 72 -2.72 -12.10 5.30
N GLU A 73 -1.43 -11.91 5.15
CA GLU A 73 -0.62 -11.21 6.12
C GLU A 73 -0.67 -9.73 5.81
N MET A 74 -0.93 -8.91 6.81
CA MET A 74 -1.12 -7.47 6.59
C MET A 74 0.17 -6.72 6.85
N LYS A 75 0.49 -5.81 5.94
CA LYS A 75 1.60 -4.88 6.10
C LYS A 75 1.05 -3.46 6.10
N VAL A 76 1.59 -2.63 6.97
CA VAL A 76 1.12 -1.25 7.11
C VAL A 76 2.20 -0.32 6.60
N LEU A 77 1.81 0.59 5.71
CA LEU A 77 2.73 1.50 5.06
C LEU A 77 2.17 2.91 5.12
N LYS A 78 3.04 3.88 5.02
CA LYS A 78 2.62 5.28 4.95
C LYS A 78 2.66 5.75 3.51
N LEU A 79 1.66 6.53 3.12
CA LEU A 79 1.58 7.08 1.79
C LEU A 79 1.42 8.59 1.90
N LEU A 80 2.31 9.33 1.28
CA LEU A 80 2.17 10.76 1.20
C LEU A 80 1.65 11.12 -0.18
N LYS A 81 0.48 11.76 -0.24
CA LYS A 81 -0.15 12.12 -1.49
C LYS A 81 0.11 13.59 -1.79
N ASN A 82 0.70 13.84 -2.93
CA ASN A 82 0.94 15.22 -3.39
C ASN A 82 -0.32 15.84 -3.91
#